data_28581ab474622440f567ee2b2dffcda1
#
_entry.id   28581ab474622440f567ee2b2dffcda1
#
_cell.length_a   1.000
_cell.length_b   1.000
_cell.length_c   1.000
_cell.angle_alpha   90.00
_cell.angle_beta   90.00
_cell.angle_gamma   90.00
#
_symmetry.space_group_name_H-M   'P 1'
#
loop_
_entity.id
_entity.type
_entity.pdbx_description
1 polymer ?
#
loop_
_entity_poly.entity_id
_entity_poly.type
_entity_poly.pdbx_seq_one_letter_code
_entity_poly.pdbx_strand_id
1 'polypeptide(L)'
;MLKSECKKHWEMXKINRKQYIKLTDFFKNNKSAKNVLKFVYKTFPLIVFASYPILLVYTFLWQKDLFLKSLTVPAGVFLGITLLRIIIKEERPYVRYGVAPVFAKNSKPDSMPSRHTASAFIIAMAILRFNVWAGIAYLFIAVMISVSRVCAGVHYVRDVIVGAAIAILCGIVFLFLVF
;
A
#
# COMPACT_ATOMS: atom_id res chain seq x y z
N MET A 1 28.74 13.93 -6.16
CA MET A 1 29.06 12.58 -5.66
C MET A 1 27.89 11.98 -4.87
N LEU A 2 27.41 12.58 -3.79
CA LEU A 2 26.28 12.09 -2.98
C LEU A 2 24.99 11.82 -3.77
N LYS A 3 24.63 12.68 -4.74
CA LYS A 3 23.41 12.49 -5.56
C LYS A 3 23.50 11.26 -6.49
N SER A 4 24.69 10.93 -6.98
CA SER A 4 24.89 9.78 -7.86
C SER A 4 24.85 8.46 -7.09
N GLU A 5 25.43 8.42 -5.91
CA GLU A 5 25.39 7.24 -5.02
C GLU A 5 23.99 6.99 -4.50
N CYS A 6 23.29 8.05 -4.06
CA CYS A 6 21.89 7.95 -3.63
C CYS A 6 21.01 7.39 -4.77
N LYS A 7 21.21 7.87 -6.01
CA LYS A 7 20.49 7.38 -7.18
C LYS A 7 20.82 5.90 -7.46
N LYS A 8 22.06 5.49 -7.30
CA LYS A 8 22.51 4.09 -7.49
C LYS A 8 21.86 3.16 -6.45
N HIS A 9 21.89 3.54 -5.18
CA HIS A 9 21.20 2.80 -4.11
C HIS A 9 19.70 2.71 -4.34
N TRP A 10 19.10 3.81 -4.81
CA TRP A 10 17.67 3.88 -5.11
C TRP A 10 17.28 2.96 -6.29
N GLU A 11 18.16 2.78 -7.26
CA GLU A 11 17.96 1.85 -8.39
C GLU A 11 18.10 0.38 -7.96
N MET A 12 18.95 0.07 -6.99
CA MET A 12 19.08 -1.29 -6.45
C MET A 12 17.81 -1.87 -5.82
N UNK A 13 17.07 -1.11 -5.46
CA UNK A 13 15.88 -1.44 -4.94
C UNK A 13 14.88 -1.83 -5.94
N LYS A 14 15.22 -1.68 -7.05
CA LYS A 14 14.34 -2.11 -8.14
C LYS A 14 14.67 -3.54 -8.55
N ILE A 15 13.65 -4.36 -8.63
CA ILE A 15 13.76 -5.68 -9.26
C ILE A 15 14.17 -5.50 -10.73
N ASN A 16 15.15 -6.24 -11.20
CA ASN A 16 15.59 -6.14 -12.59
C ASN A 16 14.61 -6.84 -13.54
N ARG A 17 14.74 -6.60 -14.87
CA ARG A 17 13.80 -7.13 -15.87
C ARG A 17 13.70 -8.68 -15.82
N LYS A 18 14.83 -9.37 -15.64
CA LYS A 18 14.85 -10.87 -15.57
C LYS A 18 14.08 -11.37 -14.34
N GLN A 19 14.32 -10.75 -13.18
CA GLN A 19 13.63 -11.09 -11.92
C GLN A 19 12.12 -10.77 -12.03
N TYR A 20 11.75 -9.67 -12.66
CA TYR A 20 10.35 -9.29 -12.90
C TYR A 20 9.64 -10.36 -13.75
N ILE A 21 10.26 -10.77 -14.85
CA ILE A 21 9.71 -11.80 -15.75
C ILE A 21 9.54 -13.12 -14.96
N LYS A 22 10.59 -13.58 -14.26
CA LYS A 22 10.56 -14.82 -13.47
C LYS A 22 9.42 -14.80 -12.44
N LEU A 23 9.26 -13.66 -11.73
CA LEU A 23 8.20 -13.50 -10.71
C LEU A 23 6.80 -13.57 -11.35
N THR A 24 6.57 -12.78 -12.41
CA THR A 24 5.24 -12.73 -13.05
C THR A 24 4.89 -14.03 -13.75
N ASP A 25 5.85 -14.68 -14.40
CA ASP A 25 5.63 -15.96 -15.09
C ASP A 25 5.34 -17.08 -14.11
N PHE A 26 5.98 -17.10 -12.93
CA PHE A 26 5.64 -18.07 -11.87
C PHE A 26 4.14 -18.01 -11.54
N PHE A 27 3.61 -16.80 -11.30
CA PHE A 27 2.18 -16.64 -10.96
C PHE A 27 1.26 -16.82 -12.16
N LYS A 28 1.70 -16.52 -13.40
CA LYS A 28 0.89 -16.74 -14.60
C LYS A 28 0.75 -18.24 -14.92
N ASN A 29 1.82 -19.00 -14.74
CA ASN A 29 1.89 -20.41 -15.13
C ASN A 29 1.42 -21.37 -14.03
N ASN A 30 1.37 -20.92 -12.77
CA ASN A 30 0.90 -21.74 -11.65
C ASN A 30 -0.52 -21.32 -11.26
N LYS A 31 -1.51 -22.13 -11.62
CA LYS A 31 -2.94 -21.85 -11.39
C LYS A 31 -3.28 -21.67 -9.90
N SER A 32 -2.73 -22.55 -9.04
CA SER A 32 -2.97 -22.46 -7.58
C SER A 32 -2.40 -21.18 -6.99
N ALA A 33 -1.12 -20.87 -7.27
CA ALA A 33 -0.45 -19.65 -6.82
C ALA A 33 -1.19 -18.38 -7.33
N LYS A 34 -1.65 -18.41 -8.59
CA LYS A 34 -2.41 -17.31 -9.19
C LYS A 34 -3.74 -17.08 -8.47
N ASN A 35 -4.44 -18.16 -8.11
CA ASN A 35 -5.75 -18.08 -7.42
C ASN A 35 -5.57 -17.52 -5.99
N VAL A 36 -4.55 -17.98 -5.25
CA VAL A 36 -4.22 -17.44 -3.92
C VAL A 36 -3.86 -15.95 -4.04
N LEU A 37 -3.00 -15.61 -4.99
CA LEU A 37 -2.63 -14.21 -5.23
C LEU A 37 -3.86 -13.36 -5.59
N LYS A 38 -4.75 -13.88 -6.44
CA LYS A 38 -5.99 -13.19 -6.86
C LYS A 38 -6.90 -12.94 -5.64
N PHE A 39 -7.05 -13.93 -4.78
CA PHE A 39 -7.85 -13.81 -3.55
C PHE A 39 -7.30 -12.68 -2.67
N VAL A 40 -6.01 -12.73 -2.31
CA VAL A 40 -5.38 -11.69 -1.47
C VAL A 40 -5.47 -10.32 -2.16
N TYR A 41 -5.13 -10.25 -3.46
CA TYR A 41 -5.07 -9.02 -4.24
C TYR A 41 -6.42 -8.28 -4.31
N LYS A 42 -7.54 -9.02 -4.37
CA LYS A 42 -8.90 -8.45 -4.50
C LYS A 42 -9.62 -8.35 -3.16
N THR A 43 -9.62 -9.42 -2.37
CA THR A 43 -10.45 -9.53 -1.17
C THR A 43 -9.90 -8.70 0.00
N PHE A 44 -8.59 -8.73 0.23
CA PHE A 44 -8.02 -8.03 1.39
C PHE A 44 -8.20 -6.50 1.31
N PRO A 45 -7.94 -5.84 0.16
CA PRO A 45 -8.27 -4.41 0.06
C PRO A 45 -9.77 -4.14 0.24
N LEU A 46 -10.64 -5.02 -0.27
CA LEU A 46 -12.08 -4.85 -0.09
C LEU A 46 -12.45 -4.89 1.41
N ILE A 47 -11.90 -5.84 2.17
CA ILE A 47 -12.12 -5.93 3.63
C ILE A 47 -11.69 -4.63 4.31
N VAL A 48 -10.47 -4.16 4.05
CA VAL A 48 -9.92 -2.94 4.68
C VAL A 48 -10.76 -1.71 4.33
N PHE A 49 -11.11 -1.55 3.05
CA PHE A 49 -11.84 -0.36 2.60
C PHE A 49 -13.33 -0.41 3.02
N ALA A 50 -13.93 -1.60 3.14
CA ALA A 50 -15.30 -1.74 3.63
C ALA A 50 -15.39 -1.54 5.16
N SER A 51 -14.38 -1.95 5.92
CA SER A 51 -14.36 -1.74 7.38
C SER A 51 -14.13 -0.27 7.77
N TYR A 52 -13.54 0.54 6.91
CA TYR A 52 -13.23 1.93 7.24
C TYR A 52 -14.49 2.80 7.44
N PRO A 53 -15.49 2.80 6.56
CA PRO A 53 -16.75 3.48 6.85
C PRO A 53 -17.43 2.98 8.13
N ILE A 54 -17.36 1.70 8.43
CA ILE A 54 -17.91 1.12 9.67
C ILE A 54 -17.19 1.75 10.88
N LEU A 55 -15.86 1.85 10.83
CA LEU A 55 -15.06 2.53 11.88
C LEU A 55 -15.50 3.99 12.04
N LEU A 56 -15.71 4.72 10.94
CA LEU A 56 -16.13 6.12 10.97
C LEU A 56 -17.53 6.28 11.59
N VAL A 57 -18.49 5.43 11.23
CA VAL A 57 -19.83 5.43 11.84
C VAL A 57 -19.73 5.14 13.33
N TYR A 58 -18.96 4.11 13.70
CA TYR A 58 -18.74 3.77 15.12
C TYR A 58 -18.18 4.95 15.91
N THR A 59 -17.11 5.58 15.40
CA THR A 59 -16.48 6.71 16.11
C THR A 59 -17.41 7.92 16.17
N PHE A 60 -18.16 8.21 15.11
CA PHE A 60 -19.13 9.29 15.08
C PHE A 60 -20.21 9.14 16.16
N LEU A 61 -20.73 7.91 16.35
CA LEU A 61 -21.82 7.66 17.29
C LEU A 61 -21.35 7.54 18.76
N TRP A 62 -20.20 6.90 18.99
CA TRP A 62 -19.79 6.54 20.35
C TRP A 62 -18.48 7.15 20.83
N GLN A 63 -17.63 7.69 19.91
CA GLN A 63 -16.31 8.25 20.28
C GLN A 63 -15.99 9.51 19.46
N LYS A 64 -16.79 10.54 19.65
CA LYS A 64 -16.73 11.79 18.86
C LYS A 64 -15.35 12.46 18.86
N ASP A 65 -14.63 12.37 19.97
CA ASP A 65 -13.28 12.94 20.10
C ASP A 65 -12.29 12.29 19.13
N LEU A 66 -12.49 11.01 18.80
CA LEU A 66 -11.65 10.28 17.88
C LEU A 66 -12.15 10.29 16.43
N PHE A 67 -13.41 10.72 16.22
CA PHE A 67 -14.01 10.74 14.86
C PHE A 67 -13.21 11.62 13.91
N LEU A 68 -12.92 12.86 14.33
CA LEU A 68 -12.18 13.80 13.46
C LEU A 68 -10.80 13.26 13.10
N LYS A 69 -10.07 12.66 14.05
CA LYS A 69 -8.76 12.05 13.79
C LYS A 69 -8.88 10.85 12.86
N SER A 70 -9.88 9.99 13.11
CA SER A 70 -10.12 8.78 12.28
C SER A 70 -10.50 9.14 10.84
N LEU A 71 -11.10 10.31 10.63
CA LEU A 71 -11.46 10.84 9.31
C LEU A 71 -10.29 11.57 8.65
N THR A 72 -9.72 12.56 9.34
CA THR A 72 -8.76 13.50 8.74
C THR A 72 -7.39 12.89 8.50
N VAL A 73 -6.91 12.02 9.41
CA VAL A 73 -5.55 11.47 9.27
C VAL A 73 -5.47 10.49 8.09
N PRO A 74 -6.36 9.48 7.94
CA PRO A 74 -6.31 8.62 6.75
C PRO A 74 -6.58 9.40 5.45
N ALA A 75 -7.51 10.38 5.46
CA ALA A 75 -7.76 11.22 4.29
C ALA A 75 -6.52 12.04 3.92
N GLY A 76 -5.85 12.65 4.90
CA GLY A 76 -4.61 13.42 4.70
C GLY A 76 -3.49 12.55 4.12
N VAL A 77 -3.30 11.35 4.66
CA VAL A 77 -2.31 10.39 4.12
C VAL A 77 -2.66 10.02 2.67
N PHE A 78 -3.92 9.73 2.38
CA PHE A 78 -4.35 9.38 1.01
C PHE A 78 -4.08 10.52 0.03
N LEU A 79 -4.41 11.77 0.41
CA LEU A 79 -4.17 12.96 -0.41
C LEU A 79 -2.66 13.20 -0.58
N GLY A 80 -1.89 13.14 0.51
CA GLY A 80 -0.44 13.33 0.48
C GLY A 80 0.25 12.31 -0.44
N ILE A 81 -0.11 11.03 -0.31
CA ILE A 81 0.41 9.97 -1.20
C ILE A 81 0.02 10.26 -2.65
N THR A 82 -1.20 10.74 -2.90
CA THR A 82 -1.67 11.05 -4.26
C THR A 82 -0.87 12.20 -4.86
N LEU A 83 -0.60 13.25 -4.06
CA LEU A 83 0.24 14.39 -4.49
C LEU A 83 1.70 13.95 -4.75
N LEU A 84 2.27 13.16 -3.84
CA LEU A 84 3.65 12.62 -4.03
C LEU A 84 3.77 11.84 -5.34
N ARG A 85 2.76 11.07 -5.73
CA ARG A 85 2.77 10.32 -7.00
C ARG A 85 2.80 11.24 -8.22
N ILE A 86 2.07 12.35 -8.17
CA ILE A 86 2.04 13.36 -9.24
C ILE A 86 3.42 14.02 -9.38
N ILE A 87 4.13 14.21 -8.26
CA ILE A 87 5.46 14.84 -8.22
C ILE A 87 6.55 13.85 -8.69
N ILE A 88 6.54 12.63 -8.13
CA ILE A 88 7.60 11.62 -8.34
C ILE A 88 7.53 11.01 -9.75
N LYS A 89 6.32 10.74 -10.28
CA LYS A 89 6.05 10.21 -11.64
C LYS A 89 6.86 8.94 -11.96
N GLU A 90 7.08 8.06 -11.00
CA GLU A 90 7.83 6.81 -11.21
C GLU A 90 7.00 5.81 -12.02
N GLU A 91 7.55 5.30 -13.11
CA GLU A 91 6.90 4.32 -13.97
C GLU A 91 6.73 2.97 -13.26
N ARG A 92 5.60 2.32 -13.48
CA ARG A 92 5.33 0.97 -12.95
C ARG A 92 6.23 -0.08 -13.63
N PRO A 93 6.54 -1.20 -12.91
CA PRO A 93 7.38 -2.26 -13.48
C PRO A 93 6.89 -2.76 -14.85
N TYR A 94 5.59 -2.96 -15.01
CA TYR A 94 5.03 -3.50 -16.25
C TYR A 94 5.15 -2.52 -17.43
N VAL A 95 5.10 -1.21 -17.16
CA VAL A 95 5.33 -0.17 -18.19
C VAL A 95 6.82 -0.14 -18.55
N ARG A 96 7.68 -0.02 -17.56
CA ARG A 96 9.14 0.11 -17.74
C ARG A 96 9.74 -1.09 -18.49
N TYR A 97 9.27 -2.30 -18.20
CA TYR A 97 9.85 -3.53 -18.79
C TYR A 97 9.09 -4.02 -20.02
N GLY A 98 7.95 -3.42 -20.36
CA GLY A 98 7.12 -3.86 -21.50
C GLY A 98 6.57 -5.27 -21.33
N VAL A 99 6.30 -5.70 -20.09
CA VAL A 99 5.85 -7.07 -19.78
C VAL A 99 4.58 -6.99 -18.91
N ALA A 100 3.49 -7.55 -19.41
CA ALA A 100 2.19 -7.47 -18.75
C ALA A 100 2.25 -8.01 -17.28
N PRO A 101 1.55 -7.36 -16.34
CA PRO A 101 1.45 -7.86 -14.97
C PRO A 101 0.61 -9.15 -14.89
N VAL A 102 0.55 -9.77 -13.71
CA VAL A 102 -0.22 -11.02 -13.50
C VAL A 102 -1.72 -10.79 -13.73
N PHE A 103 -2.22 -9.61 -13.33
CA PHE A 103 -3.63 -9.21 -13.55
C PHE A 103 -3.64 -7.94 -14.39
N ALA A 104 -4.44 -7.94 -15.47
CA ALA A 104 -4.60 -6.78 -16.34
C ALA A 104 -4.98 -5.54 -15.51
N LYS A 105 -4.35 -4.42 -15.80
CA LYS A 105 -4.58 -3.18 -15.07
C LYS A 105 -4.52 -1.96 -16.01
N ASN A 106 -5.66 -1.33 -16.16
CA ASN A 106 -5.78 -0.05 -16.87
C ASN A 106 -5.74 1.08 -15.85
N SER A 107 -4.56 1.52 -15.46
CA SER A 107 -4.41 2.61 -14.50
C SER A 107 -3.23 3.50 -14.85
N LYS A 108 -3.23 4.73 -14.37
CA LYS A 108 -2.14 5.70 -14.56
C LYS A 108 -0.78 5.03 -14.31
N PRO A 109 0.24 5.38 -15.09
CA PRO A 109 1.55 4.71 -15.04
C PRO A 109 2.29 4.91 -13.72
N ASP A 110 1.95 5.95 -12.95
CA ASP A 110 2.68 6.29 -11.73
C ASP A 110 2.64 5.16 -10.70
N SER A 111 3.79 4.81 -10.17
CA SER A 111 3.98 3.68 -9.26
C SER A 111 4.11 4.11 -7.80
N MET A 112 4.96 5.09 -7.51
CA MET A 112 5.48 5.40 -6.18
C MET A 112 4.88 6.67 -5.59
N PRO A 113 4.52 6.67 -4.28
CA PRO A 113 4.37 5.51 -3.38
C PRO A 113 3.10 4.70 -3.65
N SER A 114 2.99 3.48 -3.07
CA SER A 114 1.82 2.62 -3.25
C SER A 114 0.62 3.11 -2.44
N ARG A 115 -0.45 3.56 -3.11
CA ARG A 115 -1.69 4.03 -2.45
C ARG A 115 -2.39 2.92 -1.66
N HIS A 116 -2.50 1.71 -2.24
CA HIS A 116 -3.15 0.59 -1.56
C HIS A 116 -2.44 0.23 -0.26
N THR A 117 -1.10 0.21 -0.30
CA THR A 117 -0.29 -0.02 0.91
C THR A 117 -0.51 1.08 1.94
N ALA A 118 -0.33 2.34 1.55
CA ALA A 118 -0.44 3.46 2.48
C ALA A 118 -1.84 3.51 3.12
N SER A 119 -2.91 3.36 2.30
CA SER A 119 -4.28 3.36 2.82
C SER A 119 -4.53 2.17 3.77
N ALA A 120 -4.04 0.98 3.42
CA ALA A 120 -4.23 -0.20 4.27
C ALA A 120 -3.53 -0.02 5.62
N PHE A 121 -2.28 0.49 5.63
CA PHE A 121 -1.54 0.71 6.87
C PHE A 121 -2.17 1.82 7.72
N ILE A 122 -2.57 2.95 7.15
CA ILE A 122 -3.15 4.04 7.97
C ILE A 122 -4.52 3.65 8.54
N ILE A 123 -5.33 2.88 7.81
CA ILE A 123 -6.61 2.35 8.31
C ILE A 123 -6.32 1.34 9.44
N ALA A 124 -5.33 0.46 9.27
CA ALA A 124 -4.92 -0.49 10.32
C ALA A 124 -4.47 0.25 11.58
N MET A 125 -3.70 1.34 11.44
CA MET A 125 -3.27 2.20 12.58
C MET A 125 -4.48 2.86 13.25
N ALA A 126 -5.47 3.31 12.49
CA ALA A 126 -6.71 3.86 13.05
C ALA A 126 -7.46 2.78 13.86
N ILE A 127 -7.60 1.57 13.32
CA ILE A 127 -8.24 0.45 14.03
C ILE A 127 -7.44 0.08 15.29
N LEU A 128 -6.11 0.07 15.23
CA LEU A 128 -5.20 -0.22 16.35
C LEU A 128 -5.47 0.71 17.54
N ARG A 129 -5.86 1.95 17.27
CA ARG A 129 -6.19 2.95 18.32
C ARG A 129 -7.41 2.54 19.16
N PHE A 130 -8.32 1.75 18.58
CA PHE A 130 -9.56 1.29 19.24
C PHE A 130 -9.43 -0.10 19.83
N ASN A 131 -8.79 -1.00 19.10
CA ASN A 131 -8.65 -2.39 19.52
C ASN A 131 -7.30 -2.93 19.04
N VAL A 132 -6.44 -3.26 19.97
CA VAL A 132 -5.06 -3.70 19.69
C VAL A 132 -5.06 -4.99 18.86
N TRP A 133 -5.89 -5.96 19.21
CA TRP A 133 -5.91 -7.25 18.51
C TRP A 133 -6.42 -7.12 17.07
N ALA A 134 -7.51 -6.36 16.89
CA ALA A 134 -8.02 -6.04 15.55
C ALA A 134 -6.98 -5.27 14.75
N GLY A 135 -6.32 -4.27 15.35
CA GLY A 135 -5.26 -3.48 14.69
C GLY A 135 -4.10 -4.35 14.22
N ILE A 136 -3.64 -5.28 15.05
CA ILE A 136 -2.57 -6.22 14.68
C ILE A 136 -3.01 -7.09 13.49
N ALA A 137 -4.25 -7.62 13.53
CA ALA A 137 -4.79 -8.40 12.40
C ALA A 137 -4.84 -7.57 11.11
N TYR A 138 -5.27 -6.29 11.20
CA TYR A 138 -5.32 -5.39 10.04
C TYR A 138 -3.92 -4.99 9.54
N LEU A 139 -2.93 -4.85 10.43
CA LEU A 139 -1.54 -4.64 10.02
C LEU A 139 -1.01 -5.86 9.24
N PHE A 140 -1.32 -7.07 9.68
CA PHE A 140 -0.98 -8.29 8.92
C PHE A 140 -1.64 -8.27 7.54
N ILE A 141 -2.93 -7.93 7.47
CA ILE A 141 -3.66 -7.80 6.19
C ILE A 141 -2.97 -6.73 5.31
N ALA A 142 -2.54 -5.59 5.87
CA ALA A 142 -1.86 -4.53 5.12
C ALA A 142 -0.52 -5.01 4.54
N VAL A 143 0.23 -5.83 5.29
CA VAL A 143 1.45 -6.49 4.78
C VAL A 143 1.10 -7.42 3.61
N MET A 144 0.07 -8.25 3.76
CA MET A 144 -0.36 -9.18 2.70
C MET A 144 -0.81 -8.43 1.43
N ILE A 145 -1.53 -7.30 1.60
CA ILE A 145 -1.88 -6.41 0.47
C ILE A 145 -0.59 -5.96 -0.22
N SER A 146 0.38 -5.45 0.53
CA SER A 146 1.64 -4.91 0.00
C SER A 146 2.42 -5.97 -0.79
N VAL A 147 2.59 -7.16 -0.22
CA VAL A 147 3.23 -8.30 -0.89
C VAL A 147 2.48 -8.65 -2.18
N SER A 148 1.14 -8.69 -2.13
CA SER A 148 0.34 -9.02 -3.31
C SER A 148 0.53 -8.02 -4.46
N ARG A 149 0.77 -6.72 -4.17
CA ARG A 149 1.03 -5.70 -5.20
C ARG A 149 2.38 -5.93 -5.89
N VAL A 150 3.38 -6.36 -5.13
CA VAL A 150 4.71 -6.70 -5.68
C VAL A 150 4.60 -7.99 -6.51
N CYS A 151 4.00 -9.05 -5.96
CA CYS A 151 3.83 -10.34 -6.64
C CYS A 151 3.00 -10.22 -7.92
N ALA A 152 2.00 -9.34 -7.94
CA ALA A 152 1.20 -9.07 -9.15
C ALA A 152 1.98 -8.27 -10.21
N GLY A 153 3.16 -7.75 -9.90
CA GLY A 153 3.99 -6.99 -10.82
C GLY A 153 3.51 -5.55 -11.06
N VAL A 154 2.73 -4.98 -10.14
CA VAL A 154 2.18 -3.62 -10.33
C VAL A 154 2.92 -2.54 -9.52
N HIS A 155 3.78 -2.93 -8.55
CA HIS A 155 4.61 -2.04 -7.75
C HIS A 155 5.98 -2.65 -7.50
N TYR A 156 6.99 -1.80 -7.34
CA TYR A 156 8.30 -2.22 -6.81
C TYR A 156 8.22 -2.40 -5.29
N VAL A 157 9.15 -3.16 -4.73
CA VAL A 157 9.26 -3.36 -3.26
C VAL A 157 9.38 -1.99 -2.56
N ARG A 158 10.20 -1.09 -3.09
CA ARG A 158 10.39 0.24 -2.50
C ARG A 158 9.10 1.07 -2.47
N ASP A 159 8.19 0.93 -3.47
CA ASP A 159 6.93 1.69 -3.51
C ASP A 159 6.05 1.34 -2.31
N VAL A 160 6.03 0.05 -1.95
CA VAL A 160 5.22 -0.44 -0.83
C VAL A 160 5.91 -0.11 0.50
N ILE A 161 7.24 -0.21 0.60
CA ILE A 161 7.98 0.17 1.82
C ILE A 161 7.74 1.65 2.12
N VAL A 162 7.93 2.54 1.14
CA VAL A 162 7.74 3.99 1.33
C VAL A 162 6.27 4.30 1.68
N GLY A 163 5.31 3.65 1.00
CA GLY A 163 3.90 3.82 1.32
C GLY A 163 3.56 3.40 2.75
N ALA A 164 4.09 2.26 3.20
CA ALA A 164 3.91 1.77 4.58
C ALA A 164 4.58 2.72 5.59
N ALA A 165 5.83 3.11 5.34
CA ALA A 165 6.59 4.00 6.25
C ALA A 165 5.86 5.34 6.46
N ILE A 166 5.42 5.99 5.39
CA ILE A 166 4.66 7.25 5.49
C ILE A 166 3.39 7.04 6.33
N ALA A 167 2.63 5.98 6.05
CA ALA A 167 1.38 5.70 6.75
C ALA A 167 1.61 5.42 8.25
N ILE A 168 2.63 4.62 8.58
CA ILE A 168 2.96 4.28 9.98
C ILE A 168 3.43 5.54 10.72
N LEU A 169 4.35 6.32 10.13
CA LEU A 169 4.85 7.55 10.75
C LEU A 169 3.72 8.56 11.00
N CYS A 170 2.88 8.79 9.99
CA CYS A 170 1.71 9.67 10.15
C CYS A 170 0.74 9.11 11.21
N GLY A 171 0.54 7.79 11.22
CA GLY A 171 -0.30 7.14 12.23
C GLY A 171 0.24 7.35 13.64
N ILE A 172 1.53 7.11 13.86
CA ILE A 172 2.17 7.32 15.16
C ILE A 172 2.00 8.80 15.58
N VAL A 173 2.36 9.73 14.72
CA VAL A 173 2.33 11.16 15.07
C VAL A 173 0.89 11.64 15.32
N PHE A 174 -0.01 11.46 14.36
CA PHE A 174 -1.31 12.14 14.36
C PHE A 174 -2.46 11.35 15.00
N LEU A 175 -2.34 10.02 15.11
CA LEU A 175 -3.35 9.21 15.80
C LEU A 175 -3.01 8.97 17.26
N PHE A 176 -1.72 8.91 17.61
CA PHE A 176 -1.29 8.50 18.96
C PHE A 176 -0.60 9.62 19.75
N LEU A 177 0.22 10.49 19.14
CA LEU A 177 1.01 11.49 19.86
C LEU A 177 0.37 12.87 19.91
N VAL A 178 -0.28 13.31 18.84
CA VAL A 178 -0.94 14.64 18.79
C VAL A 178 -2.31 14.53 19.44
N PHE A 179 -2.57 15.35 20.47
CA PHE A 179 -3.82 15.41 21.22
C PHE A 179 -4.87 16.28 20.54
#